data_40a84571c8394e0dc54a0428ae393c32
#
_entry.id   40a84571c8394e0dc54a0428ae393c32
#
_cell.length_a   1.000
_cell.length_b   1.000
_cell.length_c   1.000
_cell.angle_alpha   90.00
_cell.angle_beta   90.00
_cell.angle_gamma   90.00
#
_symmetry.space_group_name_H-M   'P 1'
#
loop_
_entity.id
_entity.type
_entity.pdbx_description
1 polymer ?
#
loop_
_entity_poly.entity_id
_entity_poly.type
_entity_poly.pdbx_seq_one_letter_code
_entity_poly.pdbx_strand_id
1 'polypeptide(L)'
;MINQTDSQAKRKELKVGRLVAVGILVIILIIVALSSFAVVPAGHTGVRVTLGRVVGHESEGLIFTPPFVQNIVLMDNRTQALEMQTEAVTRDMQGVRMVYTVNYSLNSDMAGNVFREIGLGFESIIIRPTVEETVKDITARYSIEELITERARVSIDIARDLQANLSDRGFTFERFNIVDFAFSLEFSNAIEQVRIAEQDALRAEQDLARARHEAEAERVMARAQADVLRYQAAELTDTNLMAMWIERWNGVLPTVMAGDGNGMLLNFGLEDLQAPAQAPRTPTTPTPTPNPTPQAAADAD
;
A
#
# COMPACT_ATOMS: atom_id res chain seq x y z
N MET A 1 -51.01 -47.24 83.11
CA MET A 1 -51.13 -47.55 81.70
C MET A 1 -50.87 -46.34 80.82
N ILE A 2 -49.68 -45.63 80.88
CA ILE A 2 -49.45 -44.39 80.12
C ILE A 2 -48.11 -44.34 79.37
N ASN A 3 -47.44 -45.47 79.07
CA ASN A 3 -46.13 -45.38 78.43
C ASN A 3 -45.96 -46.18 77.13
N GLN A 4 -47.00 -46.67 76.50
CA GLN A 4 -46.89 -47.40 75.24
C GLN A 4 -47.24 -46.54 73.96
N THR A 5 -48.06 -45.53 74.11
CA THR A 5 -48.51 -44.69 72.98
C THR A 5 -47.41 -43.74 72.56
N ASP A 6 -46.57 -43.20 73.45
CA ASP A 6 -45.50 -42.26 73.19
C ASP A 6 -44.32 -42.87 72.44
N SER A 7 -44.03 -44.17 72.71
CA SER A 7 -42.92 -44.87 71.97
C SER A 7 -43.27 -45.23 70.53
N GLN A 8 -44.54 -45.46 70.23
CA GLN A 8 -45.03 -45.72 68.87
C GLN A 8 -45.06 -44.44 68.00
N ALA A 9 -45.46 -43.27 68.57
CA ALA A 9 -45.44 -41.99 67.89
C ALA A 9 -43.99 -41.56 67.54
N LYS A 10 -43.08 -41.68 68.50
CA LYS A 10 -41.64 -41.35 68.32
C LYS A 10 -40.95 -42.25 67.28
N ARG A 11 -41.34 -43.53 67.16
CA ARG A 11 -40.85 -44.45 66.14
C ARG A 11 -41.40 -44.13 64.74
N LYS A 12 -42.65 -43.63 64.63
CA LYS A 12 -43.23 -43.18 63.35
C LYS A 12 -42.60 -41.89 62.90
N GLU A 13 -42.37 -40.90 63.78
CA GLU A 13 -41.68 -39.67 63.46
C GLU A 13 -40.23 -39.89 62.98
N LEU A 14 -39.52 -40.81 63.63
CA LEU A 14 -38.17 -41.22 63.22
C LEU A 14 -38.15 -41.95 61.86
N LYS A 15 -39.18 -42.69 61.51
CA LYS A 15 -39.31 -43.35 60.20
C LYS A 15 -39.68 -42.38 59.12
N VAL A 16 -40.54 -41.37 59.36
CA VAL A 16 -40.90 -40.31 58.46
C VAL A 16 -39.69 -39.36 58.23
N GLY A 17 -38.99 -38.98 59.30
CA GLY A 17 -37.76 -38.19 59.18
C GLY A 17 -36.67 -38.90 58.34
N ARG A 18 -36.48 -40.22 58.47
CA ARG A 18 -35.59 -41.02 57.65
C ARG A 18 -36.03 -41.06 56.16
N LEU A 19 -37.33 -41.24 55.90
CA LEU A 19 -37.85 -41.18 54.50
C LEU A 19 -37.67 -39.83 53.84
N VAL A 20 -37.91 -38.78 54.60
CA VAL A 20 -37.65 -37.39 54.08
C VAL A 20 -36.17 -37.15 53.82
N ALA A 21 -35.29 -37.57 54.74
CA ALA A 21 -33.84 -37.48 54.59
C ALA A 21 -33.33 -38.30 53.39
N VAL A 22 -33.83 -39.50 53.16
CA VAL A 22 -33.52 -40.35 52.00
C VAL A 22 -34.04 -39.66 50.70
N GLY A 23 -35.26 -39.11 50.74
CA GLY A 23 -35.81 -38.36 49.60
C GLY A 23 -34.92 -37.14 49.21
N ILE A 24 -34.50 -36.35 50.19
CA ILE A 24 -33.58 -35.24 49.98
C ILE A 24 -32.24 -35.70 49.42
N LEU A 25 -31.67 -36.79 49.98
CA LEU A 25 -30.40 -37.34 49.49
C LEU A 25 -30.50 -37.84 48.05
N VAL A 26 -31.61 -38.51 47.69
CA VAL A 26 -31.85 -38.89 46.26
C VAL A 26 -31.97 -37.72 45.36
N ILE A 27 -32.66 -36.64 45.73
CA ILE A 27 -32.77 -35.42 44.96
C ILE A 27 -31.38 -34.77 44.74
N ILE A 28 -30.59 -34.68 45.80
CA ILE A 28 -29.23 -34.18 45.74
C ILE A 28 -28.38 -35.02 44.77
N LEU A 29 -28.49 -36.35 44.84
CA LEU A 29 -27.76 -37.28 44.00
C LEU A 29 -28.17 -37.13 42.51
N ILE A 30 -29.44 -36.92 42.22
CA ILE A 30 -29.96 -36.66 40.90
C ILE A 30 -29.41 -35.30 40.37
N ILE A 31 -29.43 -34.25 41.21
CA ILE A 31 -28.88 -32.93 40.82
C ILE A 31 -27.39 -33.05 40.50
N VAL A 32 -26.63 -33.75 41.34
CA VAL A 32 -25.19 -33.98 41.12
C VAL A 32 -24.96 -34.80 39.85
N ALA A 33 -25.75 -35.83 39.59
CA ALA A 33 -25.65 -36.64 38.39
C ALA A 33 -25.95 -35.83 37.12
N LEU A 34 -26.99 -35.00 37.12
CA LEU A 34 -27.34 -34.14 35.99
C LEU A 34 -26.29 -33.02 35.76
N SER A 35 -25.69 -32.49 36.83
CA SER A 35 -24.64 -31.47 36.77
C SER A 35 -23.26 -32.05 36.42
N SER A 36 -23.13 -33.37 36.28
CA SER A 36 -21.88 -34.06 35.92
C SER A 36 -21.63 -34.12 34.42
N PHE A 37 -22.47 -33.51 33.61
CA PHE A 37 -22.29 -33.47 32.16
C PHE A 37 -21.96 -32.05 31.69
N ALA A 38 -20.90 -31.92 30.91
CA ALA A 38 -20.52 -30.67 30.23
C ALA A 38 -20.51 -30.89 28.71
N VAL A 39 -20.87 -29.87 27.96
CA VAL A 39 -20.83 -29.90 26.50
C VAL A 39 -19.70 -29.01 26.04
N VAL A 40 -18.79 -29.57 25.26
CA VAL A 40 -17.77 -28.81 24.53
C VAL A 40 -18.34 -28.49 23.17
N PRO A 41 -18.54 -27.19 22.83
CA PRO A 41 -19.08 -26.80 21.54
C PRO A 41 -18.09 -27.05 20.40
N ALA A 42 -18.62 -27.21 19.20
CA ALA A 42 -17.81 -27.39 18.00
C ALA A 42 -16.82 -26.22 17.82
N GLY A 43 -15.59 -26.52 17.37
CA GLY A 43 -14.52 -25.54 17.22
C GLY A 43 -13.83 -25.14 18.53
N HIS A 44 -14.10 -25.88 19.62
CA HIS A 44 -13.39 -25.69 20.90
C HIS A 44 -12.81 -27.02 21.38
N THR A 45 -11.72 -26.91 22.11
CA THR A 45 -11.14 -28.02 22.87
C THR A 45 -11.35 -27.76 24.33
N GLY A 46 -11.91 -28.74 25.02
CA GLY A 46 -12.12 -28.69 26.47
C GLY A 46 -10.87 -29.17 27.23
N VAL A 47 -10.16 -28.27 27.89
CA VAL A 47 -9.05 -28.65 28.77
C VAL A 47 -9.60 -29.06 30.12
N ARG A 48 -9.35 -30.35 30.54
CA ARG A 48 -9.80 -30.90 31.77
C ARG A 48 -8.85 -30.55 32.91
N VAL A 49 -9.35 -29.80 33.87
CA VAL A 49 -8.63 -29.39 35.08
C VAL A 49 -9.23 -30.11 36.29
N THR A 50 -8.46 -30.93 36.96
CA THR A 50 -8.85 -31.66 38.16
C THR A 50 -8.10 -31.11 39.38
N LEU A 51 -8.82 -30.53 40.32
CA LEU A 51 -8.24 -29.93 41.54
C LEU A 51 -7.02 -29.01 41.23
N GLY A 52 -7.13 -28.18 40.20
CA GLY A 52 -6.06 -27.23 39.77
C GLY A 52 -4.97 -27.85 38.90
N ARG A 53 -5.03 -29.14 38.57
CA ARG A 53 -4.06 -29.81 37.69
C ARG A 53 -4.69 -30.11 36.33
N VAL A 54 -4.01 -29.75 35.24
CA VAL A 54 -4.38 -30.17 33.89
C VAL A 54 -4.14 -31.66 33.72
N VAL A 55 -5.19 -32.43 33.45
CA VAL A 55 -5.14 -33.88 33.29
C VAL A 55 -5.16 -34.33 31.84
N GLY A 56 -5.78 -33.53 30.95
CA GLY A 56 -5.88 -33.84 29.54
C GLY A 56 -6.75 -32.83 28.82
N HIS A 57 -7.03 -33.12 27.56
CA HIS A 57 -7.94 -32.34 26.72
C HIS A 57 -9.00 -33.27 26.15
N GLU A 58 -10.15 -32.72 25.85
CA GLU A 58 -11.30 -33.41 25.27
C GLU A 58 -11.74 -32.67 23.99
N SER A 59 -12.05 -33.44 22.98
CA SER A 59 -12.64 -32.93 21.76
C SER A 59 -14.09 -32.46 21.98
N GLU A 60 -14.68 -31.85 21.00
CA GLU A 60 -16.09 -31.43 20.99
C GLU A 60 -17.03 -32.59 21.29
N GLY A 61 -18.10 -32.30 22.00
CA GLY A 61 -19.12 -33.29 22.37
C GLY A 61 -19.54 -33.23 23.82
N LEU A 62 -20.28 -34.26 24.24
CA LEU A 62 -20.74 -34.45 25.62
C LEU A 62 -19.68 -35.21 26.42
N ILE A 63 -19.22 -34.60 27.50
CA ILE A 63 -18.21 -35.16 28.38
C ILE A 63 -18.72 -35.29 29.82
N PHE A 64 -18.23 -36.29 30.52
CA PHE A 64 -18.53 -36.49 31.92
C PHE A 64 -17.50 -35.77 32.81
N THR A 65 -17.99 -34.81 33.61
CA THR A 65 -17.18 -33.98 34.52
C THR A 65 -17.82 -33.96 35.90
N PRO A 66 -17.31 -34.73 36.88
CA PRO A 66 -17.83 -34.70 38.25
C PRO A 66 -17.75 -33.25 38.80
N PRO A 67 -18.87 -32.69 39.27
CA PRO A 67 -18.88 -31.36 39.86
C PRO A 67 -17.99 -31.33 41.11
N PHE A 68 -17.43 -30.14 41.44
CA PHE A 68 -16.50 -29.86 42.54
C PHE A 68 -15.08 -30.44 42.37
N VAL A 69 -14.87 -31.49 41.58
CA VAL A 69 -13.56 -32.12 41.37
C VAL A 69 -12.92 -31.71 40.08
N GLN A 70 -13.72 -31.61 39.03
CA GLN A 70 -13.25 -31.29 37.70
C GLN A 70 -13.92 -30.02 37.15
N ASN A 71 -13.13 -29.26 36.40
CA ASN A 71 -13.59 -28.11 35.63
C ASN A 71 -13.08 -28.24 34.21
N ILE A 72 -13.88 -27.80 33.24
CA ILE A 72 -13.50 -27.72 31.82
C ILE A 72 -13.26 -26.28 31.45
N VAL A 73 -12.07 -26.02 30.92
CA VAL A 73 -11.71 -24.72 30.33
C VAL A 73 -11.78 -24.85 28.83
N LEU A 74 -12.63 -24.06 28.20
CA LEU A 74 -12.80 -24.04 26.74
C LEU A 74 -11.71 -23.21 26.11
N MET A 75 -11.00 -23.78 25.13
CA MET A 75 -10.05 -23.11 24.29
C MET A 75 -10.56 -23.14 22.86
N ASP A 76 -10.62 -21.97 22.23
CA ASP A 76 -11.04 -21.82 20.82
C ASP A 76 -9.91 -22.29 19.89
N ASN A 77 -10.18 -23.32 19.08
CA ASN A 77 -9.25 -23.88 18.10
C ASN A 77 -9.61 -23.53 16.65
N ARG A 78 -10.58 -22.62 16.46
CA ARG A 78 -10.90 -22.08 15.14
C ARG A 78 -9.81 -21.12 14.68
N THR A 79 -9.74 -20.91 13.38
CA THR A 79 -8.85 -19.89 12.79
C THR A 79 -9.23 -18.51 13.32
N GLN A 80 -8.26 -17.84 13.92
CA GLN A 80 -8.36 -16.49 14.43
C GLN A 80 -7.52 -15.57 13.54
N ALA A 81 -8.00 -14.35 13.34
CA ALA A 81 -7.29 -13.29 12.61
C ALA A 81 -6.80 -12.25 13.62
N LEU A 82 -5.50 -12.02 13.63
CA LEU A 82 -4.84 -11.04 14.48
C LEU A 82 -4.25 -9.94 13.61
N GLU A 83 -4.82 -8.75 13.70
CA GLU A 83 -4.26 -7.57 13.06
C GLU A 83 -3.22 -6.93 13.98
N MET A 84 -2.05 -6.61 13.41
CA MET A 84 -0.92 -6.04 14.12
C MET A 84 -0.26 -4.94 13.32
N GLN A 85 0.35 -4.02 14.05
CA GLN A 85 1.19 -2.97 13.51
C GLN A 85 2.53 -3.03 14.22
N THR A 86 3.62 -3.06 13.44
CA THR A 86 4.99 -3.14 13.97
C THR A 86 5.87 -2.10 13.27
N GLU A 87 6.72 -1.48 14.04
CA GLU A 87 7.81 -0.66 13.52
C GLU A 87 9.08 -1.50 13.47
N ALA A 88 9.69 -1.53 12.29
CA ALA A 88 10.90 -2.29 12.01
C ALA A 88 11.93 -1.42 11.29
N VAL A 89 13.17 -1.88 11.27
CA VAL A 89 14.26 -1.23 10.54
C VAL A 89 14.70 -2.16 9.42
N THR A 90 14.84 -1.60 8.23
CA THR A 90 15.27 -2.33 7.03
C THR A 90 16.80 -2.52 7.00
N ARG A 91 17.29 -3.31 6.04
CA ARG A 91 18.74 -3.53 5.81
C ARG A 91 19.51 -2.23 5.56
N ASP A 92 18.88 -1.26 4.92
CA ASP A 92 19.42 0.07 4.63
C ASP A 92 19.16 1.11 5.74
N MET A 93 18.89 0.60 6.96
CA MET A 93 18.73 1.39 8.19
C MET A 93 17.58 2.41 8.15
N GLN A 94 16.55 2.14 7.35
CA GLN A 94 15.36 2.97 7.27
C GLN A 94 14.24 2.42 8.13
N GLY A 95 13.53 3.30 8.82
CA GLY A 95 12.35 2.94 9.60
C GLY A 95 11.14 2.68 8.70
N VAL A 96 10.49 1.53 8.89
CA VAL A 96 9.24 1.18 8.22
C VAL A 96 8.22 0.75 9.24
N ARG A 97 6.99 1.27 9.12
CA ARG A 97 5.83 0.79 9.85
C ARG A 97 5.04 -0.14 8.95
N MET A 98 4.81 -1.35 9.43
CA MET A 98 4.11 -2.40 8.69
C MET A 98 2.81 -2.72 9.40
N VAL A 99 1.70 -2.74 8.67
CA VAL A 99 0.39 -3.24 9.10
C VAL A 99 0.15 -4.57 8.42
N TYR A 100 -0.17 -5.59 9.19
CA TYR A 100 -0.36 -6.95 8.68
C TYR A 100 -1.39 -7.72 9.49
N THR A 101 -1.93 -8.77 8.88
CA THR A 101 -2.86 -9.71 9.51
C THR A 101 -2.26 -11.11 9.51
N VAL A 102 -2.31 -11.76 10.66
CA VAL A 102 -1.85 -13.14 10.87
C VAL A 102 -3.07 -14.00 11.16
N ASN A 103 -3.24 -15.07 10.38
CA ASN A 103 -4.25 -16.08 10.63
C ASN A 103 -3.58 -17.29 11.26
N TYR A 104 -4.06 -17.70 12.42
CA TYR A 104 -3.55 -18.84 13.17
C TYR A 104 -4.69 -19.57 13.85
N SER A 105 -4.45 -20.84 14.20
CA SER A 105 -5.35 -21.66 14.99
C SER A 105 -4.58 -22.43 16.07
N LEU A 106 -5.27 -22.80 17.13
CA LEU A 106 -4.71 -23.64 18.19
C LEU A 106 -4.82 -25.12 17.77
N ASN A 107 -3.70 -25.86 17.86
CA ASN A 107 -3.74 -27.29 17.67
C ASN A 107 -4.47 -27.97 18.87
N SER A 108 -5.55 -28.67 18.57
CA SER A 108 -6.38 -29.34 19.57
C SER A 108 -5.59 -30.28 20.47
N ASP A 109 -4.64 -31.03 19.90
CA ASP A 109 -3.82 -31.99 20.63
C ASP A 109 -2.86 -31.33 21.63
N MET A 110 -2.46 -30.09 21.36
CA MET A 110 -1.54 -29.31 22.19
C MET A 110 -2.25 -28.38 23.18
N ALA A 111 -3.58 -28.25 23.09
CA ALA A 111 -4.36 -27.32 23.92
C ALA A 111 -4.12 -27.51 25.44
N GLY A 112 -4.00 -28.75 25.90
CA GLY A 112 -3.70 -29.04 27.30
C GLY A 112 -2.32 -28.57 27.75
N ASN A 113 -1.31 -28.64 26.88
CA ASN A 113 0.04 -28.17 27.15
C ASN A 113 0.09 -26.65 27.13
N VAL A 114 -0.50 -26.02 26.10
CA VAL A 114 -0.60 -24.55 25.97
C VAL A 114 -1.29 -23.95 27.20
N PHE A 115 -2.40 -24.54 27.63
CA PHE A 115 -3.10 -24.07 28.83
C PHE A 115 -2.26 -24.25 30.11
N ARG A 116 -1.49 -25.35 30.23
CA ARG A 116 -0.64 -25.61 31.41
C ARG A 116 0.52 -24.63 31.52
N GLU A 117 1.16 -24.30 30.39
CA GLU A 117 2.37 -23.51 30.37
C GLU A 117 2.09 -22.00 30.28
N ILE A 118 1.03 -21.62 29.55
CA ILE A 118 0.76 -20.24 29.19
C ILE A 118 -0.58 -19.75 29.73
N GLY A 119 -1.61 -20.64 29.74
CA GLY A 119 -2.98 -20.29 30.09
C GLY A 119 -3.78 -19.74 28.90
N LEU A 120 -4.83 -18.96 29.21
CA LEU A 120 -5.70 -18.38 28.17
C LEU A 120 -5.12 -17.16 27.48
N GLY A 121 -4.07 -16.55 28.03
CA GLY A 121 -3.44 -15.35 27.50
C GLY A 121 -2.39 -15.61 26.41
N PHE A 122 -2.41 -16.74 25.74
CA PHE A 122 -1.39 -17.18 24.78
C PHE A 122 -1.22 -16.19 23.59
N GLU A 123 -2.29 -15.48 23.21
CA GLU A 123 -2.19 -14.47 22.14
C GLU A 123 -1.20 -13.37 22.51
N SER A 124 -1.35 -12.78 23.70
CA SER A 124 -0.50 -11.67 24.16
C SER A 124 0.88 -12.11 24.62
N ILE A 125 1.02 -13.34 25.10
CA ILE A 125 2.26 -13.86 25.70
C ILE A 125 3.15 -14.53 24.65
N ILE A 126 2.58 -15.22 23.67
CA ILE A 126 3.33 -16.00 22.67
C ILE A 126 3.12 -15.45 21.25
N ILE A 127 1.86 -15.34 20.79
CA ILE A 127 1.60 -15.07 19.38
C ILE A 127 2.13 -13.69 19.00
N ARG A 128 1.70 -12.64 19.70
CA ARG A 128 2.11 -11.26 19.39
C ARG A 128 3.63 -11.06 19.41
N PRO A 129 4.36 -11.45 20.45
CA PRO A 129 5.81 -11.27 20.49
C PRO A 129 6.53 -12.08 19.41
N THR A 130 6.13 -13.35 19.18
CA THR A 130 6.76 -14.19 18.15
C THR A 130 6.55 -13.62 16.74
N VAL A 131 5.34 -13.14 16.45
CA VAL A 131 5.03 -12.51 15.16
C VAL A 131 5.83 -11.22 14.99
N GLU A 132 5.86 -10.37 16.01
CA GLU A 132 6.59 -9.11 15.97
C GLU A 132 8.10 -9.32 15.78
N GLU A 133 8.69 -10.26 16.50
CA GLU A 133 10.10 -10.64 16.37
C GLU A 133 10.40 -11.14 14.96
N THR A 134 9.62 -12.11 14.45
CA THR A 134 9.82 -12.67 13.11
C THR A 134 9.69 -11.61 12.02
N VAL A 135 8.71 -10.71 12.13
CA VAL A 135 8.52 -9.61 11.18
C VAL A 135 9.73 -8.67 11.20
N LYS A 136 10.23 -8.29 12.37
CA LYS A 136 11.43 -7.43 12.50
C LYS A 136 12.66 -8.10 11.92
N ASP A 137 12.87 -9.38 12.21
CA ASP A 137 14.02 -10.14 11.73
C ASP A 137 14.05 -10.26 10.20
N ILE A 138 12.91 -10.58 9.61
CA ILE A 138 12.81 -10.69 8.15
C ILE A 138 12.94 -9.30 7.50
N THR A 139 12.26 -8.29 8.04
CA THR A 139 12.35 -6.91 7.51
C THR A 139 13.78 -6.40 7.49
N ALA A 140 14.59 -6.71 8.50
CA ALA A 140 16.00 -6.33 8.57
C ALA A 140 16.88 -6.98 7.47
N ARG A 141 16.40 -7.99 6.78
CA ARG A 141 17.12 -8.66 5.66
C ARG A 141 16.87 -8.00 4.31
N TYR A 142 15.82 -7.17 4.18
CA TYR A 142 15.38 -6.54 2.96
C TYR A 142 15.62 -5.03 2.97
N SER A 143 15.90 -4.45 1.80
CA SER A 143 15.86 -3.00 1.60
C SER A 143 14.42 -2.50 1.44
N ILE A 144 14.19 -1.20 1.55
CA ILE A 144 12.86 -0.63 1.30
C ILE A 144 12.37 -0.94 -0.12
N GLU A 145 13.25 -0.83 -1.11
CA GLU A 145 12.92 -1.12 -2.51
C GLU A 145 12.46 -2.58 -2.68
N GLU A 146 13.18 -3.53 -2.06
CA GLU A 146 12.82 -4.95 -2.07
C GLU A 146 11.50 -5.22 -1.32
N LEU A 147 11.23 -4.53 -0.21
CA LEU A 147 9.95 -4.66 0.51
C LEU A 147 8.74 -4.27 -0.35
N ILE A 148 8.91 -3.29 -1.23
CA ILE A 148 7.86 -2.81 -2.12
C ILE A 148 7.75 -3.71 -3.36
N THR A 149 8.87 -4.01 -4.02
CA THR A 149 8.89 -4.73 -5.30
C THR A 149 8.75 -6.23 -5.14
N GLU A 150 9.33 -6.81 -4.08
CA GLU A 150 9.30 -8.25 -3.79
C GLU A 150 8.35 -8.60 -2.62
N ARG A 151 7.29 -7.83 -2.41
CA ARG A 151 6.34 -7.99 -1.30
C ARG A 151 5.85 -9.43 -1.12
N ALA A 152 5.59 -10.13 -2.22
CA ALA A 152 5.14 -11.52 -2.18
C ALA A 152 6.20 -12.46 -1.58
N ARG A 153 7.46 -12.24 -1.91
CA ARG A 153 8.60 -13.01 -1.38
C ARG A 153 8.79 -12.76 0.11
N VAL A 154 8.76 -11.49 0.52
CA VAL A 154 8.83 -11.10 1.94
C VAL A 154 7.72 -11.79 2.75
N SER A 155 6.49 -11.78 2.23
CA SER A 155 5.35 -12.46 2.86
C SER A 155 5.57 -13.97 3.01
N ILE A 156 6.14 -14.64 2.00
CA ILE A 156 6.47 -16.08 2.03
C ILE A 156 7.56 -16.38 3.05
N ASP A 157 8.61 -15.56 3.14
CA ASP A 157 9.69 -15.76 4.09
C ASP A 157 9.21 -15.55 5.54
N ILE A 158 8.39 -14.53 5.79
CA ILE A 158 7.75 -14.33 7.10
C ILE A 158 6.85 -15.53 7.44
N ALA A 159 6.03 -15.98 6.48
CA ALA A 159 5.11 -17.10 6.67
C ALA A 159 5.86 -18.41 7.04
N ARG A 160 6.97 -18.68 6.36
CA ARG A 160 7.80 -19.87 6.62
C ARG A 160 8.41 -19.84 8.03
N ASP A 161 8.98 -18.70 8.42
CA ASP A 161 9.63 -18.59 9.74
C ASP A 161 8.57 -18.57 10.87
N LEU A 162 7.39 -17.95 10.65
CA LEU A 162 6.25 -18.04 11.58
C LEU A 162 5.72 -19.45 11.72
N GLN A 163 5.59 -20.19 10.63
CA GLN A 163 5.18 -21.61 10.66
C GLN A 163 6.12 -22.42 11.55
N ALA A 164 7.43 -22.27 11.40
CA ALA A 164 8.42 -22.97 12.21
C ALA A 164 8.31 -22.59 13.70
N ASN A 165 8.28 -21.30 14.00
CA ASN A 165 8.28 -20.80 15.38
C ASN A 165 6.98 -21.09 16.15
N LEU A 166 5.83 -21.12 15.48
CA LEU A 166 4.54 -21.32 16.11
C LEU A 166 4.16 -22.80 16.23
N SER A 167 4.58 -23.65 15.26
CA SER A 167 4.26 -25.08 15.30
C SER A 167 4.84 -25.78 16.52
N ASP A 168 6.06 -25.43 16.92
CA ASP A 168 6.72 -26.00 18.11
C ASP A 168 6.01 -25.64 19.41
N ARG A 169 5.22 -24.56 19.39
CA ARG A 169 4.47 -24.07 20.56
C ARG A 169 3.00 -24.51 20.58
N GLY A 170 2.59 -25.34 19.61
CA GLY A 170 1.23 -25.89 19.53
C GLY A 170 0.23 -25.02 18.79
N PHE A 171 0.69 -24.10 17.95
CA PHE A 171 -0.16 -23.29 17.10
C PHE A 171 0.07 -23.64 15.63
N THR A 172 -1.00 -23.65 14.85
CA THR A 172 -0.94 -23.80 13.40
C THR A 172 -1.04 -22.42 12.78
N PHE A 173 0.01 -22.05 12.07
CA PHE A 173 0.00 -20.85 11.24
C PHE A 173 -0.70 -21.16 9.90
N GLU A 174 -1.59 -20.28 9.44
CA GLU A 174 -2.33 -20.46 8.18
C GLU A 174 -1.94 -19.46 7.12
N ARG A 175 -1.93 -18.16 7.48
CA ARG A 175 -1.67 -17.10 6.50
C ARG A 175 -1.07 -15.85 7.14
N PHE A 176 -0.19 -15.20 6.40
CA PHE A 176 0.33 -13.87 6.67
C PHE A 176 -0.01 -12.93 5.52
N ASN A 177 -0.68 -11.84 5.80
CA ASN A 177 -1.02 -10.84 4.82
C ASN A 177 -0.48 -9.48 5.26
N ILE A 178 0.36 -8.89 4.44
CA ILE A 178 0.77 -7.52 4.63
C ILE A 178 -0.39 -6.65 4.13
N VAL A 179 -0.87 -5.73 4.94
CA VAL A 179 -1.94 -4.79 4.58
C VAL A 179 -1.33 -3.54 3.99
N ASP A 180 -0.41 -2.92 4.71
CA ASP A 180 0.18 -1.65 4.32
C ASP A 180 1.63 -1.49 4.82
N PHE A 181 2.38 -0.62 4.13
CA PHE A 181 3.69 -0.11 4.55
C PHE A 181 3.61 1.41 4.65
N ALA A 182 3.98 1.96 5.78
CA ALA A 182 4.15 3.39 5.97
C ALA A 182 5.63 3.70 6.26
N PHE A 183 6.20 4.61 5.48
CA PHE A 183 7.59 5.04 5.60
C PHE A 183 7.66 6.38 6.33
N SER A 184 8.86 6.77 6.78
CA SER A 184 9.07 8.08 7.38
C SER A 184 8.76 9.21 6.38
N LEU A 185 8.31 10.36 6.89
CA LEU A 185 8.04 11.53 6.05
C LEU A 185 9.30 12.00 5.29
N GLU A 186 10.47 11.90 5.94
CA GLU A 186 11.74 12.26 5.31
C GLU A 186 12.06 11.36 4.13
N PHE A 187 11.88 10.05 4.29
CA PHE A 187 12.06 9.09 3.20
C PHE A 187 11.06 9.33 2.06
N SER A 188 9.78 9.53 2.39
CA SER A 188 8.75 9.80 1.39
C SER A 188 9.04 11.07 0.60
N ASN A 189 9.50 12.13 1.27
CA ASN A 189 9.90 13.38 0.62
C ASN A 189 11.15 13.19 -0.26
N ALA A 190 12.13 12.39 0.20
CA ALA A 190 13.33 12.11 -0.58
C ALA A 190 13.01 11.33 -1.87
N ILE A 191 12.17 10.31 -1.79
CA ILE A 191 11.69 9.55 -2.97
C ILE A 191 10.92 10.45 -3.93
N GLU A 192 10.07 11.35 -3.41
CA GLU A 192 9.35 12.29 -4.27
C GLU A 192 10.31 13.24 -5.00
N GLN A 193 11.36 13.73 -4.33
CA GLN A 193 12.40 14.55 -4.98
C GLN A 193 13.16 13.78 -6.06
N VAL A 194 13.54 12.53 -5.80
CA VAL A 194 14.20 11.67 -6.80
C VAL A 194 13.27 11.48 -8.00
N ARG A 195 12.00 11.19 -7.78
CA ARG A 195 11.01 11.01 -8.85
C ARG A 195 10.80 12.28 -9.68
N ILE A 196 10.78 13.45 -9.03
CA ILE A 196 10.71 14.74 -9.73
C ILE A 196 11.96 14.94 -10.60
N ALA A 197 13.15 14.70 -10.03
CA ALA A 197 14.41 14.84 -10.77
C ALA A 197 14.50 13.87 -11.97
N GLU A 198 14.05 12.63 -11.83
CA GLU A 198 13.99 11.66 -12.92
C GLU A 198 13.01 12.10 -14.02
N GLN A 199 11.83 12.61 -13.65
CA GLN A 199 10.87 13.16 -14.62
C GLN A 199 11.42 14.38 -15.33
N ASP A 200 12.11 15.27 -14.63
CA ASP A 200 12.72 16.44 -15.24
C ASP A 200 13.88 16.06 -16.17
N ALA A 201 14.69 15.07 -15.81
CA ALA A 201 15.73 14.52 -16.68
C ALA A 201 15.11 13.91 -17.96
N LEU A 202 14.03 13.14 -17.83
CA LEU A 202 13.32 12.55 -18.97
C LEU A 202 12.69 13.62 -19.87
N ARG A 203 12.11 14.69 -19.29
CA ARG A 203 11.60 15.83 -20.05
C ARG A 203 12.72 16.54 -20.81
N ALA A 204 13.84 16.80 -20.15
CA ALA A 204 15.00 17.43 -20.77
C ALA A 204 15.54 16.60 -21.97
N GLU A 205 15.55 15.27 -21.84
CA GLU A 205 15.92 14.37 -22.93
C GLU A 205 14.94 14.43 -24.11
N GLN A 206 13.62 14.45 -23.82
CA GLN A 206 12.58 14.59 -24.82
C GLN A 206 12.65 15.96 -25.54
N ASP A 207 12.90 17.04 -24.79
CA ASP A 207 13.04 18.38 -25.35
C ASP A 207 14.29 18.48 -26.21
N LEU A 208 15.40 17.88 -25.82
CA LEU A 208 16.60 17.77 -26.63
C LEU A 208 16.34 16.99 -27.94
N ALA A 209 15.61 15.86 -27.83
CA ALA A 209 15.24 15.08 -29.01
C ALA A 209 14.34 15.88 -29.96
N ARG A 210 13.35 16.61 -29.41
CA ARG A 210 12.48 17.52 -30.19
C ARG A 210 13.28 18.60 -30.88
N ALA A 211 14.15 19.30 -30.16
CA ALA A 211 14.98 20.36 -30.72
C ALA A 211 15.91 19.83 -31.83
N ARG A 212 16.43 18.62 -31.70
CA ARG A 212 17.21 17.97 -32.78
C ARG A 212 16.37 17.68 -34.02
N HIS A 213 15.15 17.18 -33.87
CA HIS A 213 14.24 16.91 -34.96
C HIS A 213 13.79 18.22 -35.65
N GLU A 214 13.51 19.27 -34.88
CA GLU A 214 13.17 20.60 -35.40
C GLU A 214 14.35 21.20 -36.21
N ALA A 215 15.56 21.16 -35.69
CA ALA A 215 16.76 21.61 -36.37
C ALA A 215 17.05 20.80 -37.64
N GLU A 216 16.85 19.49 -37.62
CA GLU A 216 16.98 18.63 -38.82
C GLU A 216 15.91 18.97 -39.86
N ALA A 217 14.67 19.19 -39.48
CA ALA A 217 13.58 19.60 -40.37
C ALA A 217 13.88 20.96 -41.01
N GLU A 218 14.37 21.94 -40.23
CA GLU A 218 14.77 23.26 -40.74
C GLU A 218 15.93 23.15 -41.73
N ARG A 219 16.94 22.32 -41.43
CA ARG A 219 18.04 22.05 -42.37
C ARG A 219 17.57 21.41 -43.67
N VAL A 220 16.64 20.46 -43.60
CA VAL A 220 16.07 19.82 -44.81
C VAL A 220 15.26 20.82 -45.59
N MET A 221 14.43 21.66 -44.94
CA MET A 221 13.69 22.77 -45.64
C MET A 221 14.63 23.78 -46.31
N ALA A 222 15.68 24.22 -45.60
CA ALA A 222 16.65 25.15 -46.14
C ALA A 222 17.40 24.56 -47.34
N ARG A 223 17.76 23.27 -47.31
CA ARG A 223 18.36 22.58 -48.48
C ARG A 223 17.38 22.50 -49.62
N ALA A 224 16.13 22.12 -49.40
CA ALA A 224 15.11 22.04 -50.41
C ALA A 224 14.88 23.43 -51.07
N GLN A 225 14.84 24.51 -50.29
CA GLN A 225 14.75 25.88 -50.82
C GLN A 225 15.97 26.27 -51.66
N ALA A 226 17.18 25.92 -51.17
CA ALA A 226 18.41 26.19 -51.92
C ALA A 226 18.45 25.42 -53.27
N ASP A 227 17.98 24.17 -53.28
CA ASP A 227 17.89 23.36 -54.48
C ASP A 227 16.84 23.94 -55.46
N VAL A 228 15.68 24.39 -55.02
CA VAL A 228 14.68 25.08 -55.82
C VAL A 228 15.29 26.33 -56.46
N LEU A 229 15.99 27.17 -55.68
CA LEU A 229 16.67 28.38 -56.21
C LEU A 229 17.75 28.01 -57.21
N ARG A 230 18.52 26.94 -57.02
CA ARG A 230 19.51 26.45 -57.99
C ARG A 230 18.86 26.00 -59.31
N TYR A 231 17.75 25.27 -59.24
CA TYR A 231 17.01 24.87 -60.43
C TYR A 231 16.45 26.08 -61.15
N GLN A 232 15.87 27.06 -60.46
CA GLN A 232 15.39 28.27 -61.03
C GLN A 232 16.53 29.08 -61.69
N ALA A 233 17.69 29.17 -61.01
CA ALA A 233 18.86 29.87 -61.58
C ALA A 233 19.42 29.16 -62.82
N ALA A 234 19.38 27.80 -62.86
CA ALA A 234 19.84 27.02 -64.00
C ALA A 234 18.92 27.16 -65.23
N GLU A 235 17.62 27.39 -64.99
CA GLU A 235 16.64 27.65 -66.09
C GLU A 235 16.59 29.14 -66.58
N LEU A 236 17.21 30.01 -65.82
CA LEU A 236 17.33 31.46 -66.23
C LEU A 236 18.38 31.60 -67.31
N THR A 237 18.05 31.16 -68.54
CA THR A 237 18.78 31.49 -69.76
C THR A 237 18.44 32.96 -70.14
N ASP A 238 19.37 33.67 -70.76
CA ASP A 238 19.16 35.07 -71.18
C ASP A 238 17.84 35.31 -71.92
N THR A 239 17.37 34.31 -72.68
CA THR A 239 16.09 34.32 -73.37
C THR A 239 14.89 34.28 -72.40
N ASN A 240 14.96 33.55 -71.33
CA ASN A 240 13.87 33.43 -70.32
C ASN A 240 13.83 34.68 -69.43
N LEU A 241 14.98 35.28 -69.11
CA LEU A 241 15.06 36.57 -68.42
C LEU A 241 14.43 37.68 -69.22
N MET A 242 14.69 37.73 -70.56
CA MET A 242 14.07 38.66 -71.44
C MET A 242 12.57 38.49 -71.57
N ALA A 243 12.07 37.27 -71.64
CA ALA A 243 10.63 36.94 -71.64
C ALA A 243 9.93 37.39 -70.34
N MET A 244 10.50 37.09 -69.18
CA MET A 244 9.95 37.56 -67.90
C MET A 244 10.01 39.06 -67.73
N TRP A 245 11.02 39.72 -68.29
CA TRP A 245 11.12 41.18 -68.31
C TRP A 245 10.03 41.79 -69.17
N ILE A 246 9.78 41.23 -70.33
CA ILE A 246 8.74 41.68 -71.27
C ILE A 246 7.34 41.48 -70.66
N GLU A 247 7.09 40.35 -69.97
CA GLU A 247 5.81 40.06 -69.36
C GLU A 247 5.49 40.96 -68.15
N ARG A 248 6.51 41.46 -67.43
CA ARG A 248 6.35 42.40 -66.32
C ARG A 248 6.51 43.86 -66.71
N TRP A 249 6.83 44.13 -67.98
CA TRP A 249 7.02 45.50 -68.46
C TRP A 249 5.69 46.27 -68.57
N ASN A 250 5.59 47.36 -67.84
CA ASN A 250 4.41 48.20 -67.77
C ASN A 250 4.26 49.15 -68.99
N GLY A 251 5.07 48.95 -70.01
CA GLY A 251 5.00 49.77 -71.27
C GLY A 251 5.66 51.18 -71.23
N VAL A 252 6.29 51.47 -70.09
CA VAL A 252 6.98 52.80 -69.95
C VAL A 252 8.49 52.66 -70.24
N LEU A 253 9.00 53.40 -71.17
CA LEU A 253 10.45 53.39 -71.44
C LEU A 253 11.21 54.03 -70.26
N PRO A 254 12.36 53.49 -69.86
CA PRO A 254 13.17 54.10 -68.80
C PRO A 254 13.66 55.49 -69.28
N THR A 255 13.47 56.47 -68.41
CA THR A 255 13.73 57.92 -68.77
C THR A 255 15.24 58.27 -68.92
N VAL A 256 16.13 57.37 -68.56
CA VAL A 256 17.59 57.57 -68.70
C VAL A 256 18.23 56.33 -69.30
N MET A 257 18.63 56.37 -70.51
CA MET A 257 19.62 55.49 -71.12
C MET A 257 20.93 56.32 -71.28
N ALA A 258 21.80 56.14 -70.30
CA ALA A 258 23.14 56.72 -70.43
C ALA A 258 24.15 55.60 -70.18
N GLY A 259 25.00 55.33 -71.10
CA GLY A 259 26.18 54.52 -70.86
C GLY A 259 26.63 53.70 -72.06
N ASP A 260 27.77 54.05 -72.56
CA ASP A 260 28.60 53.27 -73.46
C ASP A 260 28.94 51.92 -72.77
N GLY A 261 28.50 50.81 -73.35
CA GLY A 261 29.05 49.47 -73.07
C GLY A 261 28.45 48.71 -71.89
N ASN A 262 27.74 47.66 -72.22
CA ASN A 262 27.48 46.44 -71.43
C ASN A 262 27.00 46.57 -69.96
N GLY A 263 26.00 47.36 -69.71
CA GLY A 263 25.40 47.45 -68.40
C GLY A 263 23.95 47.87 -68.45
N MET A 264 23.04 47.06 -68.02
CA MET A 264 21.62 47.35 -67.83
C MET A 264 21.47 48.34 -66.68
N LEU A 265 21.18 49.58 -66.91
CA LEU A 265 20.95 50.61 -65.91
C LEU A 265 19.48 50.50 -65.42
N LEU A 266 19.29 50.24 -64.19
CA LEU A 266 17.98 50.29 -63.52
C LEU A 266 17.64 51.72 -63.20
N ASN A 267 16.47 52.20 -63.67
CA ASN A 267 15.93 53.49 -63.29
C ASN A 267 15.39 53.48 -61.87
N PHE A 268 16.11 54.08 -60.94
CA PHE A 268 15.56 54.42 -59.63
C PHE A 268 14.88 55.80 -59.80
N GLY A 269 13.53 55.85 -59.84
CA GLY A 269 12.78 57.07 -59.75
C GLY A 269 13.22 57.90 -58.54
N LEU A 270 13.63 59.17 -58.79
CA LEU A 270 14.04 60.07 -57.71
C LEU A 270 12.96 60.34 -56.66
N GLU A 271 11.74 59.92 -56.89
CA GLU A 271 10.63 60.04 -55.91
C GLU A 271 10.74 59.07 -54.71
N ASP A 272 11.43 57.93 -54.83
CA ASP A 272 11.63 56.99 -53.77
C ASP A 272 12.76 57.39 -52.78
N LEU A 273 13.56 58.40 -53.11
CA LEU A 273 14.65 58.86 -52.24
C LEU A 273 14.22 59.94 -51.23
N GLN A 274 12.95 60.36 -51.24
CA GLN A 274 12.43 61.39 -50.30
C GLN A 274 11.56 60.82 -49.17
N ALA A 275 11.43 59.55 -49.04
CA ALA A 275 10.80 58.93 -47.81
C ALA A 275 11.78 58.99 -46.66
N PRO A 276 11.45 59.63 -45.54
CA PRO A 276 12.34 59.62 -44.38
C PRO A 276 12.50 58.22 -43.88
N ALA A 277 13.75 57.79 -43.69
CA ALA A 277 14.11 56.53 -43.10
C ALA A 277 13.39 56.34 -41.74
N GLN A 278 12.39 55.43 -41.69
CA GLN A 278 11.82 55.01 -40.43
C GLN A 278 12.92 54.29 -39.69
N ALA A 279 13.28 54.83 -38.52
CA ALA A 279 14.19 54.21 -37.61
C ALA A 279 13.71 52.75 -37.21
N PRO A 280 14.65 51.81 -37.08
CA PRO A 280 14.28 50.45 -36.69
C PRO A 280 13.55 50.48 -35.37
N ARG A 281 12.34 49.91 -35.35
CA ARG A 281 11.59 49.71 -34.13
C ARG A 281 12.36 48.71 -33.23
N THR A 282 12.86 49.21 -32.12
CA THR A 282 13.37 48.36 -31.03
C THR A 282 12.28 47.42 -30.60
N PRO A 283 12.57 46.12 -30.42
CA PRO A 283 11.60 45.18 -29.86
C PRO A 283 11.27 45.60 -28.42
N THR A 284 10.01 45.92 -28.16
CA THR A 284 9.49 46.16 -26.81
C THR A 284 9.54 44.88 -26.04
N THR A 285 10.38 44.83 -25.02
CA THR A 285 10.39 43.81 -23.98
C THR A 285 9.01 43.76 -23.31
N PRO A 286 8.36 42.61 -23.18
CA PRO A 286 7.09 42.51 -22.45
C PRO A 286 7.34 42.85 -20.98
N THR A 287 6.58 43.82 -20.47
CA THR A 287 6.54 44.22 -19.08
C THR A 287 6.08 43.02 -18.23
N PRO A 288 6.78 42.65 -17.16
CA PRO A 288 6.31 41.57 -16.28
C PRO A 288 5.02 42.00 -15.58
N THR A 289 4.00 41.18 -15.71
CA THR A 289 2.73 41.28 -14.97
C THR A 289 3.01 41.19 -13.46
N PRO A 290 2.52 42.09 -12.61
CA PRO A 290 2.70 41.97 -11.17
C PRO A 290 1.94 40.77 -10.61
N ASN A 291 2.67 39.96 -9.84
CA ASN A 291 2.17 38.82 -9.08
C ASN A 291 1.12 39.31 -8.07
N PRO A 292 -0.07 38.66 -7.94
CA PRO A 292 -1.02 39.04 -6.93
C PRO A 292 -0.49 38.72 -5.53
N THR A 293 -0.45 39.70 -4.68
CA THR A 293 -0.16 39.63 -3.25
C THR A 293 -1.16 38.69 -2.57
N PRO A 294 -0.74 37.79 -1.69
CA PRO A 294 -1.67 36.99 -0.89
C PRO A 294 -2.37 37.91 0.12
N GLN A 295 -3.66 38.00 -0.02
CA GLN A 295 -4.56 38.69 0.90
C GLN A 295 -4.66 37.85 2.19
N ALA A 296 -4.20 38.43 3.30
CA ALA A 296 -4.38 37.92 4.63
C ALA A 296 -5.88 37.84 4.94
N ALA A 297 -6.37 36.63 5.19
CA ALA A 297 -7.65 36.41 5.85
C ALA A 297 -7.39 36.51 7.36
N ALA A 298 -7.69 37.69 7.90
CA ALA A 298 -7.98 37.88 9.32
C ALA A 298 -9.51 37.88 9.47
N ASP A 299 -9.96 37.30 10.59
CA ASP A 299 -11.25 37.42 11.25
C ASP A 299 -12.43 36.58 10.69
N ALA A 300 -12.76 35.55 11.44
CA ALA A 300 -14.09 35.43 12.11
C ALA A 300 -14.16 34.11 12.90
N ASP A 301 -14.40 34.31 14.23
CA ASP A 301 -15.06 33.47 15.25
C ASP A 301 -14.87 31.94 15.26
#